data_f7904117a921259fdee56ac6202f5f90
#
_entry.id   f7904117a921259fdee56ac6202f5f90
#
_cell.length_a   1.000
_cell.length_b   1.000
_cell.length_c   1.000
_cell.angle_alpha   90.00
_cell.angle_beta   90.00
_cell.angle_gamma   90.00
#
_symmetry.space_group_name_H-M   'P 1'
#
loop_
_entity.id
_entity.type
_entity.pdbx_description
1 polymer ?
#
loop_
_entity_poly.entity_id
_entity_poly.type
_entity_poly.pdbx_seq_one_letter_code
_entity_poly.pdbx_strand_id
1 'polypeptide(L)'
;MDELERDAYNAAFYELGLRWHWDGDTCEQLQRADALPAARLRRYLEIHQGHLLRAYDADFLVGAIEQSKAAARARLERQAPAGTARHFDWAQSLGRELGA
;
A
#
# COMPACT_ATOMS: atom_id res chain seq x y z
N MET A 1 -7.15 -2.42 -9.14
CA MET A 1 -6.36 -2.87 -7.98
C MET A 1 -7.29 -3.64 -7.06
N ASP A 2 -6.95 -4.87 -6.74
CA ASP A 2 -7.82 -5.65 -5.88
C ASP A 2 -7.66 -5.21 -4.40
N GLU A 3 -8.55 -5.71 -3.57
CA GLU A 3 -8.60 -5.33 -2.17
C GLU A 3 -7.35 -5.74 -1.41
N LEU A 4 -6.83 -6.91 -1.70
CA LEU A 4 -5.60 -7.40 -1.07
C LEU A 4 -4.40 -6.53 -1.43
N GLU A 5 -4.30 -6.12 -2.69
CA GLU A 5 -3.24 -5.23 -3.16
C GLU A 5 -3.31 -3.88 -2.45
N ARG A 6 -4.51 -3.31 -2.37
CA ARG A 6 -4.72 -2.04 -1.67
C ARG A 6 -4.32 -2.16 -0.20
N ASP A 7 -4.75 -3.23 0.46
CA ASP A 7 -4.42 -3.45 1.86
C ASP A 7 -2.92 -3.59 2.07
N ALA A 8 -2.25 -4.25 1.13
CA ALA A 8 -0.80 -4.41 1.19
C ALA A 8 -0.07 -3.07 1.06
N TYR A 9 -0.54 -2.20 0.16
CA TYR A 9 0.02 -0.85 0.04
C TYR A 9 -0.19 -0.05 1.32
N ASN A 10 -1.39 -0.09 1.89
CA ASN A 10 -1.68 0.65 3.10
C ASN A 10 -0.85 0.14 4.29
N ALA A 11 -0.64 -1.16 4.37
CA ALA A 11 0.23 -1.74 5.38
C ALA A 11 1.68 -1.26 5.19
N ALA A 12 2.15 -1.18 3.95
CA ALA A 12 3.49 -0.68 3.66
C ALA A 12 3.64 0.79 4.07
N PHE A 13 2.65 1.62 3.75
CA PHE A 13 2.68 3.02 4.17
C PHE A 13 2.78 3.13 5.68
N TYR A 14 1.99 2.35 6.38
CA TYR A 14 2.01 2.36 7.84
C TYR A 14 3.37 1.92 8.39
N GLU A 15 3.91 0.83 7.87
CA GLU A 15 5.19 0.29 8.34
C GLU A 15 6.36 1.25 8.12
N LEU A 16 6.30 2.03 7.04
CA LEU A 16 7.33 3.00 6.72
C LEU A 16 7.12 4.35 7.39
N GLY A 17 6.06 4.48 8.21
CA GLY A 17 5.77 5.72 8.89
C GLY A 17 5.17 6.80 8.02
N LEU A 18 4.61 6.42 6.88
CA LEU A 18 3.98 7.36 5.97
C LEU A 18 2.54 7.61 6.43
N ARG A 19 2.08 8.86 6.24
CA ARG A 19 0.86 9.32 6.91
C ARG A 19 -0.41 9.25 6.07
N TRP A 20 -0.35 8.65 4.90
CA TRP A 20 -1.53 8.59 4.04
C TRP A 20 -2.04 7.16 3.91
N HIS A 21 -3.26 7.07 3.42
CA HIS A 21 -3.98 5.82 3.25
C HIS A 21 -4.72 5.90 1.91
N TRP A 22 -4.67 4.83 1.13
CA TRP A 22 -5.39 4.77 -0.15
C TRP A 22 -6.74 4.11 0.05
N ASP A 23 -7.82 4.83 -0.29
CA ASP A 23 -9.15 4.27 -0.33
C ASP A 23 -9.45 3.73 -1.73
N GLY A 24 -10.66 3.17 -1.90
CA GLY A 24 -11.06 2.59 -3.18
C GLY A 24 -11.08 3.60 -4.31
N ASP A 25 -11.54 4.81 -4.05
CA ASP A 25 -11.62 5.86 -5.07
C ASP A 25 -10.24 6.29 -5.54
N THR A 26 -9.31 6.45 -4.62
CA THR A 26 -7.93 6.80 -4.96
C THR A 26 -7.30 5.71 -5.82
N CYS A 27 -7.52 4.45 -5.45
CA CYS A 27 -7.00 3.32 -6.21
C CYS A 27 -7.57 3.29 -7.63
N GLU A 28 -8.86 3.55 -7.79
CA GLU A 28 -9.47 3.60 -9.12
C GLU A 28 -8.87 4.72 -9.98
N GLN A 29 -8.68 5.89 -9.40
CA GLN A 29 -8.07 7.01 -10.11
C GLN A 29 -6.65 6.69 -10.55
N LEU A 30 -5.87 6.05 -9.70
CA LEU A 30 -4.51 5.68 -10.03
C LEU A 30 -4.46 4.63 -11.13
N GLN A 31 -5.38 3.67 -11.12
CA GLN A 31 -5.45 2.64 -12.17
C GLN A 31 -5.81 3.24 -13.52
N ARG A 32 -6.68 4.24 -13.54
CA ARG A 32 -7.03 4.94 -14.77
C ARG A 32 -5.88 5.75 -15.33
N ALA A 33 -5.03 6.28 -14.44
CA ALA A 33 -3.93 7.11 -14.86
C ALA A 33 -2.77 6.32 -15.44
N ASP A 34 -2.45 5.18 -14.84
CA ASP A 34 -1.32 4.36 -15.25
C ASP A 34 -1.63 2.88 -15.13
N ALA A 35 -1.15 2.10 -16.09
CA ALA A 35 -1.34 0.65 -16.10
C ALA A 35 -0.34 -0.07 -15.17
N LEU A 36 0.85 0.47 -15.01
CA LEU A 36 1.92 -0.17 -14.23
C LEU A 36 1.88 0.27 -12.77
N PRO A 37 1.97 -0.68 -11.82
CA PRO A 37 1.91 -0.35 -10.39
C PRO A 37 2.97 0.64 -9.93
N ALA A 38 4.20 0.48 -10.37
CA ALA A 38 5.27 1.41 -9.98
C ALA A 38 5.03 2.82 -10.51
N ALA A 39 4.48 2.93 -11.72
CA ALA A 39 4.14 4.23 -12.30
C ALA A 39 3.00 4.90 -11.53
N ARG A 40 2.01 4.13 -11.09
CA ARG A 40 0.92 4.65 -10.26
C ARG A 40 1.44 5.24 -8.97
N LEU A 41 2.30 4.52 -8.29
CA LEU A 41 2.88 4.96 -7.03
C LEU A 41 3.71 6.21 -7.21
N ARG A 42 4.55 6.23 -8.25
CA ARG A 42 5.38 7.40 -8.55
C ARG A 42 4.53 8.63 -8.81
N ARG A 43 3.47 8.49 -9.61
CA ARG A 43 2.55 9.60 -9.90
C ARG A 43 1.89 10.12 -8.63
N TYR A 44 1.45 9.22 -7.76
CA TYR A 44 0.84 9.62 -6.49
C TYR A 44 1.82 10.45 -5.66
N LEU A 45 3.06 10.01 -5.56
CA LEU A 45 4.08 10.74 -4.82
C LEU A 45 4.33 12.12 -5.42
N GLU A 46 4.40 12.20 -6.75
CA GLU A 46 4.65 13.47 -7.42
C GLU A 46 3.52 14.48 -7.22
N ILE A 47 2.28 14.01 -7.25
CA ILE A 47 1.11 14.89 -7.17
C ILE A 47 0.77 15.25 -5.73
N HIS A 48 0.78 14.27 -4.83
CA HIS A 48 0.26 14.45 -3.49
C HIS A 48 1.31 14.52 -2.40
N GLN A 49 2.50 14.01 -2.65
CA GLN A 49 3.55 13.92 -1.65
C GLN A 49 4.88 14.48 -2.16
N GLY A 50 4.79 15.55 -2.94
CA GLY A 50 5.97 16.17 -3.56
C GLY A 50 7.04 16.58 -2.57
N HIS A 51 6.65 16.91 -1.33
CA HIS A 51 7.61 17.30 -0.30
C HIS A 51 8.58 16.16 0.04
N LEU A 52 8.13 14.92 -0.05
CA LEU A 52 9.02 13.78 0.20
C LEU A 52 10.06 13.63 -0.91
N LEU A 53 9.72 14.01 -2.12
CA LEU A 53 10.63 13.90 -3.25
C LEU A 53 11.74 14.95 -3.20
N ARG A 54 11.63 15.93 -2.33
CA ARG A 54 12.71 16.88 -2.06
C ARG A 54 13.76 16.30 -1.12
N ALA A 55 13.34 15.38 -0.25
CA ALA A 55 14.21 14.76 0.72
C ALA A 55 14.76 13.41 0.26
N TYR A 56 13.99 12.70 -0.57
CA TYR A 56 14.32 11.34 -1.01
C TYR A 56 14.18 11.22 -2.52
N ASP A 57 15.04 10.43 -3.12
CA ASP A 57 14.94 10.09 -4.54
C ASP A 57 13.65 9.30 -4.79
N ALA A 58 12.98 9.61 -5.91
CA ALA A 58 11.71 8.96 -6.26
C ALA A 58 11.88 7.46 -6.45
N ASP A 59 12.93 7.03 -7.12
CA ASP A 59 13.17 5.61 -7.33
C ASP A 59 13.43 4.88 -6.02
N PHE A 60 14.12 5.53 -5.09
CA PHE A 60 14.36 4.98 -3.76
C PHE A 60 13.04 4.78 -3.01
N LEU A 61 12.18 5.80 -2.99
CA LEU A 61 10.89 5.71 -2.30
C LEU A 61 9.99 4.66 -2.91
N VAL A 62 9.88 4.66 -4.24
CA VAL A 62 9.07 3.65 -4.94
C VAL A 62 9.57 2.25 -4.63
N GLY A 63 10.87 2.04 -4.68
CA GLY A 63 11.47 0.75 -4.37
C GLY A 63 11.21 0.31 -2.94
N ALA A 64 11.37 1.21 -1.98
CA ALA A 64 11.13 0.90 -0.57
C ALA A 64 9.67 0.53 -0.32
N ILE A 65 8.74 1.30 -0.90
CA ILE A 65 7.30 1.04 -0.74
C ILE A 65 6.92 -0.27 -1.40
N GLU A 66 7.40 -0.52 -2.64
CA GLU A 66 7.08 -1.76 -3.34
C GLU A 66 7.62 -2.99 -2.61
N GLN A 67 8.82 -2.89 -2.06
CA GLN A 67 9.41 -3.98 -1.28
C GLN A 67 8.60 -4.26 -0.02
N SER A 68 8.23 -3.23 0.72
CA SER A 68 7.41 -3.38 1.92
C SER A 68 6.02 -3.90 1.59
N LYS A 69 5.45 -3.44 0.47
CA LYS A 69 4.15 -3.93 -0.01
C LYS A 69 4.19 -5.41 -0.35
N ALA A 70 5.24 -5.86 -1.01
CA ALA A 70 5.37 -7.28 -1.36
C ALA A 70 5.44 -8.16 -0.10
N ALA A 71 6.20 -7.73 0.90
CA ALA A 71 6.27 -8.44 2.16
C ALA A 71 4.93 -8.44 2.90
N ALA A 72 4.23 -7.31 2.89
CA ALA A 72 2.92 -7.20 3.52
C ALA A 72 1.89 -8.09 2.81
N ARG A 73 1.92 -8.10 1.49
CA ARG A 73 1.01 -8.94 0.72
C ARG A 73 1.21 -10.43 1.03
N ALA A 74 2.45 -10.87 1.09
CA ALA A 74 2.75 -12.26 1.43
C ALA A 74 2.24 -12.61 2.82
N ARG A 75 2.40 -11.70 3.78
CA ARG A 75 1.91 -11.89 5.14
C ARG A 75 0.38 -11.97 5.18
N LEU A 76 -0.30 -11.07 4.47
CA LEU A 76 -1.75 -11.03 4.42
C LEU A 76 -2.31 -12.29 3.75
N GLU A 77 -1.66 -12.78 2.70
CA GLU A 77 -2.08 -14.02 2.04
C GLU A 77 -1.98 -15.22 2.98
N ARG A 78 -0.95 -15.28 3.82
CA ARG A 78 -0.80 -16.36 4.80
C ARG A 78 -1.84 -16.27 5.91
N GLN A 79 -2.22 -15.05 6.30
CA GLN A 79 -3.19 -14.84 7.38
C GLN A 79 -4.63 -15.03 6.93
N ALA A 80 -4.90 -14.96 5.64
CA ALA A 80 -6.22 -15.05 5.06
C ALA A 80 -6.33 -16.30 4.20
N PRO A 81 -6.75 -17.44 4.78
CA PRO A 81 -6.91 -18.69 4.00
C PRO A 81 -7.84 -18.50 2.82
N ALA A 82 -7.65 -19.32 1.80
CA ALA A 82 -8.47 -19.30 0.60
C ALA A 82 -9.96 -19.37 0.96
N GLY A 83 -10.77 -18.55 0.31
CA GLY A 83 -12.21 -18.50 0.56
C GLY A 83 -12.61 -17.52 1.64
N THR A 84 -11.70 -17.09 2.48
CA THR A 84 -12.00 -16.13 3.53
C THR A 84 -11.31 -14.78 3.34
N ALA A 85 -10.44 -14.67 2.34
CA ALA A 85 -9.65 -13.47 2.13
C ALA A 85 -10.50 -12.21 2.02
N ARG A 86 -11.64 -12.29 1.33
CA ARG A 86 -12.51 -11.14 1.14
C ARG A 86 -13.18 -10.67 2.43
N HIS A 87 -13.22 -11.52 3.44
CA HIS A 87 -13.80 -11.21 4.75
C HIS A 87 -12.74 -10.88 5.78
N PHE A 88 -11.49 -10.91 5.38
CA PHE A 88 -10.39 -10.63 6.27
C PHE A 88 -10.40 -9.15 6.65
N ASP A 89 -10.45 -8.89 7.95
CA ASP A 89 -10.39 -7.53 8.48
C ASP A 89 -8.95 -7.24 8.88
N TRP A 90 -8.21 -6.67 7.94
CA TRP A 90 -6.80 -6.38 8.19
C TRP A 90 -6.62 -5.31 9.27
N ALA A 91 -7.59 -4.40 9.44
CA ALA A 91 -7.52 -3.39 10.49
C ALA A 91 -7.61 -4.04 11.86
N GLN A 92 -8.45 -5.06 12.01
CA GLN A 92 -8.55 -5.81 13.26
C GLN A 92 -7.27 -6.61 13.51
N SER A 93 -6.73 -7.25 12.48
CA SER A 93 -5.48 -7.99 12.58
C SER A 93 -4.33 -7.05 12.95
N LEU A 94 -4.28 -5.89 12.31
CA LEU A 94 -3.26 -4.88 12.59
C LEU A 94 -3.40 -4.36 14.02
N GLY A 95 -4.62 -4.17 14.48
CA GLY A 95 -4.88 -3.74 15.86
C GLY A 95 -4.35 -4.74 16.87
N ARG A 96 -4.49 -6.02 16.59
CA ARG A 96 -3.94 -7.06 17.48
C ARG A 96 -2.41 -7.04 17.49
N GLU A 97 -1.78 -6.79 16.35
CA GLU A 97 -0.33 -6.71 16.26
C GLU A 97 0.22 -5.49 16.98
N LEU A 98 -0.50 -4.38 16.93
CA LEU A 98 -0.01 -3.09 17.44
C LEU A 98 -0.54 -2.77 18.83
N GLY A 99 -1.76 -3.15 19.12
CA GLY A 99 -2.45 -2.72 20.32
C GLY A 99 -2.49 -3.75 21.43
N ALA A 100 -2.13 -4.95 21.10
CA ALA A 100 -2.21 -6.02 22.08
C ALA A 100 -1.00 -5.99 23.04
#